data_8ca488dc9c10dbe406146411dd18d62e
#
_entry.id   8ca488dc9c10dbe406146411dd18d62e
#
_cell.length_a   1.000
_cell.length_b   1.000
_cell.length_c   1.000
_cell.angle_alpha   90.00
_cell.angle_beta   90.00
_cell.angle_gamma   90.00
#
_symmetry.space_group_name_H-M   'P 1'
#
loop_
_entity.id
_entity.type
_entity.pdbx_description
1 polymer ?
#
loop_
_entity_poly.entity_id
_entity_poly.type
_entity_poly.pdbx_seq_one_letter_code
_entity_poly.pdbx_strand_id
1 'polypeptide(L)'
;QLENLANELFNGIGPRLVGTPKMQQAHDWAVANYTALGITARNEKWGEWRGWERGVSHIDMVYPRVKSLEGMQLAWSPGTNGKTITAETIILTDAADSIAFQQWLPNVKGKFVMISMSQPTGRPDYNWEEFGLKESFEKMKKDRTAQTEAWRKRISKTGYNNKELARALEKAGAVGIVASNWSAGFGVNKIFGANTTKIPTVDIALEDYGLLYRLTESGIKPKISVRADSKELGIVPTFNTIAEIKGTEK
;
A
#
# COMPACT_ATOMS: atom_id res chain seq x y z
N GLN A 1 2.66 19.87 -26.56
CA GLN A 1 2.24 18.50 -26.94
C GLN A 1 2.61 17.49 -25.85
N LEU A 2 3.89 17.43 -25.41
CA LEU A 2 4.33 16.48 -24.36
C LEU A 2 3.57 16.68 -23.03
N GLU A 3 3.35 17.92 -22.63
CA GLU A 3 2.60 18.26 -21.43
C GLU A 3 1.15 17.76 -21.49
N ASN A 4 0.49 17.87 -22.66
CA ASN A 4 -0.87 17.35 -22.85
C ASN A 4 -0.90 15.81 -22.72
N LEU A 5 0.04 15.10 -23.36
CA LEU A 5 0.15 13.65 -23.23
C LEU A 5 0.40 13.22 -21.77
N ALA A 6 1.26 13.95 -21.07
CA ALA A 6 1.52 13.71 -19.66
C ALA A 6 0.25 13.92 -18.81
N ASN A 7 -0.50 15.00 -19.08
CA ASN A 7 -1.75 15.30 -18.39
C ASN A 7 -2.82 14.23 -18.65
N GLU A 8 -2.99 13.79 -19.88
CA GLU A 8 -3.93 12.70 -20.24
C GLU A 8 -3.56 11.39 -19.50
N LEU A 9 -2.27 11.01 -19.53
CA LEU A 9 -1.81 9.74 -18.98
C LEU A 9 -1.80 9.74 -17.45
N PHE A 10 -1.30 10.81 -16.82
CA PHE A 10 -1.12 10.83 -15.37
C PHE A 10 -2.36 11.33 -14.62
N ASN A 11 -3.02 12.35 -15.14
CA ASN A 11 -4.17 12.95 -14.47
C ASN A 11 -5.50 12.37 -14.96
N GLY A 12 -5.65 12.12 -16.26
CA GLY A 12 -6.88 11.58 -16.84
C GLY A 12 -7.02 10.07 -16.60
N ILE A 13 -6.04 9.27 -17.01
CA ILE A 13 -6.07 7.81 -16.79
C ILE A 13 -5.69 7.47 -15.35
N GLY A 14 -4.61 8.05 -14.85
CA GLY A 14 -4.16 7.87 -13.47
C GLY A 14 -3.38 6.56 -13.23
N PRO A 15 -3.44 5.97 -12.02
CA PRO A 15 -2.69 4.78 -11.65
C PRO A 15 -3.04 3.56 -12.50
N ARG A 16 -2.02 2.87 -13.02
CA ARG A 16 -2.13 1.79 -14.01
C ARG A 16 -1.45 0.52 -13.51
N LEU A 17 -2.16 -0.25 -12.70
CA LEU A 17 -1.68 -1.54 -12.23
C LEU A 17 -2.08 -2.63 -13.23
N VAL A 18 -1.23 -3.64 -13.38
CA VAL A 18 -1.51 -4.80 -14.24
C VAL A 18 -2.84 -5.45 -13.84
N GLY A 19 -3.65 -5.82 -14.84
CA GLY A 19 -4.97 -6.41 -14.60
C GLY A 19 -6.05 -5.43 -14.15
N THR A 20 -5.81 -4.12 -14.24
CA THR A 20 -6.84 -3.11 -13.95
C THR A 20 -7.43 -2.52 -15.22
N PRO A 21 -8.70 -2.06 -15.21
CA PRO A 21 -9.31 -1.35 -16.34
C PRO A 21 -8.50 -0.11 -16.76
N LYS A 22 -7.87 0.58 -15.80
CA LYS A 22 -7.01 1.74 -16.07
C LYS A 22 -5.75 1.38 -16.84
N MET A 23 -5.20 0.18 -16.62
CA MET A 23 -4.07 -0.32 -17.43
C MET A 23 -4.50 -0.59 -18.87
N GLN A 24 -5.66 -1.22 -19.08
CA GLN A 24 -6.21 -1.42 -20.42
C GLN A 24 -6.46 -0.08 -21.13
N GLN A 25 -7.07 0.88 -20.43
CA GLN A 25 -7.28 2.25 -20.96
C GLN A 25 -5.96 2.92 -21.39
N ALA A 26 -4.87 2.71 -20.62
CA ALA A 26 -3.56 3.25 -20.98
C ALA A 26 -2.95 2.56 -22.22
N HIS A 27 -3.14 1.27 -22.37
CA HIS A 27 -2.74 0.53 -23.57
C HIS A 27 -3.47 1.06 -24.82
N ASP A 28 -4.79 1.22 -24.74
CA ASP A 28 -5.62 1.69 -25.83
C ASP A 28 -5.28 3.15 -26.19
N TRP A 29 -5.05 3.99 -25.17
CA TRP A 29 -4.57 5.37 -25.34
C TRP A 29 -3.22 5.42 -26.05
N ALA A 30 -2.27 4.55 -25.70
CA ALA A 30 -0.95 4.51 -26.33
C ALA A 30 -1.05 4.09 -27.80
N VAL A 31 -1.86 3.05 -28.13
CA VAL A 31 -2.12 2.63 -29.51
C VAL A 31 -2.72 3.79 -30.33
N ALA A 32 -3.73 4.49 -29.78
CA ALA A 32 -4.36 5.62 -30.45
C ALA A 32 -3.36 6.76 -30.75
N ASN A 33 -2.51 7.11 -29.79
CA ASN A 33 -1.51 8.16 -29.96
C ASN A 33 -0.45 7.78 -31.02
N TYR A 34 0.07 6.55 -31.01
CA TYR A 34 1.01 6.10 -32.04
C TYR A 34 0.37 6.09 -33.42
N THR A 35 -0.87 5.62 -33.52
CA THR A 35 -1.62 5.59 -34.78
C THR A 35 -1.85 7.00 -35.31
N ALA A 36 -2.18 7.98 -34.48
CA ALA A 36 -2.33 9.39 -34.87
C ALA A 36 -1.03 10.01 -35.37
N LEU A 37 0.12 9.48 -35.00
CA LEU A 37 1.44 9.86 -35.49
C LEU A 37 1.84 9.10 -36.78
N GLY A 38 0.95 8.26 -37.34
CA GLY A 38 1.24 7.44 -38.52
C GLY A 38 2.09 6.20 -38.22
N ILE A 39 2.25 5.82 -36.95
CA ILE A 39 3.03 4.66 -36.54
C ILE A 39 2.09 3.49 -36.30
N THR A 40 2.40 2.34 -36.91
CA THR A 40 1.63 1.11 -36.64
C THR A 40 1.83 0.64 -35.20
N ALA A 41 0.73 0.52 -34.47
CA ALA A 41 0.76 0.08 -33.09
C ALA A 41 -0.35 -0.94 -32.78
N ARG A 42 -0.10 -1.79 -31.80
CA ARG A 42 -1.04 -2.81 -31.33
C ARG A 42 -0.81 -3.16 -29.88
N ASN A 43 -1.83 -3.71 -29.24
CA ASN A 43 -1.70 -4.37 -27.93
C ASN A 43 -1.43 -5.86 -28.18
N GLU A 44 -0.30 -6.36 -27.69
CA GLU A 44 0.13 -7.73 -27.80
C GLU A 44 -0.05 -8.46 -26.46
N LYS A 45 -0.91 -9.49 -26.44
CA LYS A 45 -1.16 -10.28 -25.23
C LYS A 45 0.10 -11.07 -24.87
N TRP A 46 0.61 -10.87 -23.64
CA TRP A 46 1.75 -11.64 -23.12
C TRP A 46 1.36 -12.62 -22.01
N GLY A 47 0.18 -12.48 -21.41
CA GLY A 47 -0.25 -13.36 -20.33
C GLY A 47 -1.61 -13.01 -19.78
N GLU A 48 -1.81 -13.44 -18.54
CA GLU A 48 -3.04 -13.20 -17.78
C GLU A 48 -2.70 -12.83 -16.33
N TRP A 49 -3.55 -12.04 -15.70
CA TRP A 49 -3.39 -11.61 -14.32
C TRP A 49 -4.73 -11.55 -13.62
N ARG A 50 -4.71 -11.52 -12.28
CA ARG A 50 -5.92 -11.25 -11.50
C ARG A 50 -6.39 -9.82 -11.76
N GLY A 51 -7.61 -9.71 -12.27
CA GLY A 51 -8.25 -8.44 -12.54
C GLY A 51 -8.79 -7.81 -11.26
N TRP A 52 -8.64 -6.51 -11.10
CA TRP A 52 -9.07 -5.78 -9.92
C TRP A 52 -9.30 -4.31 -10.22
N GLU A 53 -10.31 -3.74 -9.58
CA GLU A 53 -10.63 -2.33 -9.69
C GLU A 53 -10.76 -1.72 -8.30
N ARG A 54 -10.07 -0.60 -8.07
CA ARG A 54 -10.15 0.15 -6.82
C ARG A 54 -11.34 1.08 -6.87
N GLY A 55 -12.15 1.06 -5.80
CA GLY A 55 -13.15 2.07 -5.50
C GLY A 55 -12.63 3.11 -4.49
N VAL A 56 -13.56 3.75 -3.78
CA VAL A 56 -13.22 4.72 -2.73
C VAL A 56 -12.68 4.04 -1.49
N SER A 57 -11.80 4.74 -0.78
CA SER A 57 -11.33 4.36 0.54
C SER A 57 -11.57 5.52 1.50
N HIS A 58 -12.34 5.27 2.57
CA HIS A 58 -12.55 6.18 3.68
C HIS A 58 -12.00 5.54 4.94
N ILE A 59 -11.09 6.23 5.60
CA ILE A 59 -10.41 5.76 6.79
C ILE A 59 -10.43 6.87 7.81
N ASP A 60 -11.10 6.63 8.93
CA ASP A 60 -11.23 7.62 10.00
C ASP A 60 -10.81 7.01 11.34
N MET A 61 -10.09 7.75 12.16
CA MET A 61 -10.01 7.47 13.58
C MET A 61 -11.27 8.00 14.24
N VAL A 62 -11.97 7.14 14.99
CA VAL A 62 -13.22 7.49 15.67
C VAL A 62 -13.09 7.49 17.20
N TYR A 63 -12.00 6.98 17.73
CA TYR A 63 -11.62 7.05 19.13
C TYR A 63 -10.08 7.13 19.24
N PRO A 64 -9.50 7.93 20.15
CA PRO A 64 -10.12 8.75 21.22
C PRO A 64 -10.74 10.06 20.74
N ARG A 65 -10.54 10.46 19.50
CA ARG A 65 -11.14 11.62 18.87
C ARG A 65 -11.39 11.35 17.40
N VAL A 66 -12.31 12.09 16.80
CA VAL A 66 -12.57 11.97 15.37
C VAL A 66 -11.46 12.66 14.56
N LYS A 67 -10.93 11.98 13.56
CA LYS A 67 -9.96 12.50 12.59
C LYS A 67 -9.98 11.65 11.33
N SER A 68 -10.17 12.28 10.17
CA SER A 68 -9.94 11.59 8.89
C SER A 68 -8.45 11.30 8.73
N LEU A 69 -8.15 10.07 8.33
CA LEU A 69 -6.79 9.59 8.13
C LEU A 69 -6.49 9.54 6.63
N GLU A 70 -5.35 10.08 6.25
CA GLU A 70 -4.88 9.99 4.87
C GLU A 70 -4.42 8.57 4.57
N GLY A 71 -5.06 7.93 3.60
CA GLY A 71 -4.73 6.57 3.23
C GLY A 71 -5.61 6.00 2.15
N MET A 72 -5.24 4.82 1.67
CA MET A 72 -6.01 4.10 0.66
C MET A 72 -5.83 2.59 0.76
N GLN A 73 -6.74 1.87 0.14
CA GLN A 73 -6.66 0.43 -0.01
C GLN A 73 -5.45 0.03 -0.85
N LEU A 74 -4.68 -0.97 -0.41
CA LEU A 74 -3.60 -1.54 -1.19
C LEU A 74 -4.14 -2.25 -2.45
N ALA A 75 -3.28 -2.36 -3.46
CA ALA A 75 -3.62 -3.03 -4.71
C ALA A 75 -4.04 -4.49 -4.46
N TRP A 76 -5.05 -4.96 -5.18
CA TRP A 76 -5.64 -6.31 -5.08
C TRP A 76 -6.10 -6.70 -3.67
N SER A 77 -6.32 -5.73 -2.79
CA SER A 77 -6.94 -5.97 -1.51
C SER A 77 -8.44 -6.23 -1.69
N PRO A 78 -9.02 -7.19 -0.93
CA PRO A 78 -10.47 -7.29 -0.81
C PRO A 78 -11.06 -5.99 -0.27
N GLY A 79 -12.27 -5.65 -0.74
CA GLY A 79 -13.04 -4.53 -0.21
C GLY A 79 -13.81 -4.90 1.06
N THR A 80 -14.54 -3.92 1.59
CA THR A 80 -15.44 -4.11 2.73
C THR A 80 -16.88 -4.45 2.31
N ASN A 81 -17.11 -4.73 1.03
CA ASN A 81 -18.42 -5.05 0.46
C ASN A 81 -19.47 -3.96 0.75
N GLY A 82 -19.08 -2.70 0.60
CA GLY A 82 -19.93 -1.52 0.86
C GLY A 82 -20.24 -1.25 2.33
N LYS A 83 -19.72 -2.06 3.25
CA LYS A 83 -19.90 -1.89 4.69
C LYS A 83 -18.77 -1.06 5.30
N THR A 84 -19.09 -0.37 6.37
CA THR A 84 -18.09 0.26 7.22
C THR A 84 -17.71 -0.69 8.35
N ILE A 85 -16.42 -0.95 8.50
CA ILE A 85 -15.89 -1.78 9.59
C ILE A 85 -15.25 -0.84 10.62
N THR A 86 -15.76 -0.88 11.84
CA THR A 86 -15.19 -0.10 12.96
C THR A 86 -14.63 -1.05 14.01
N ALA A 87 -13.33 -0.92 14.32
CA ALA A 87 -12.67 -1.77 15.29
C ALA A 87 -11.44 -1.09 15.92
N GLU A 88 -10.97 -1.66 17.02
CA GLU A 88 -9.71 -1.27 17.67
C GLU A 88 -8.52 -1.62 16.77
N THR A 89 -7.44 -0.84 16.88
CA THR A 89 -6.14 -1.20 16.32
C THR A 89 -5.30 -1.95 17.33
N ILE A 90 -4.45 -2.85 16.83
CA ILE A 90 -3.42 -3.54 17.62
C ILE A 90 -2.11 -3.56 16.83
N ILE A 91 -0.98 -3.30 17.48
CA ILE A 91 0.33 -3.41 16.86
C ILE A 91 0.75 -4.89 16.84
N LEU A 92 1.36 -5.33 15.73
CA LEU A 92 2.02 -6.64 15.66
C LEU A 92 2.98 -6.79 16.82
N THR A 93 2.83 -7.86 17.61
CA THR A 93 3.63 -8.06 18.81
C THR A 93 5.11 -8.29 18.50
N ASP A 94 5.99 -7.90 19.42
CA ASP A 94 7.39 -8.35 19.42
C ASP A 94 7.49 -9.64 20.26
N ALA A 95 7.05 -10.75 19.66
CA ALA A 95 7.13 -12.05 20.30
C ALA A 95 8.59 -12.51 20.47
N ALA A 96 8.85 -13.34 21.46
CA ALA A 96 10.19 -13.91 21.67
C ALA A 96 10.59 -14.81 20.48
N ASP A 97 9.64 -15.63 20.04
CA ASP A 97 9.78 -16.60 18.95
C ASP A 97 8.40 -16.90 18.31
N SER A 98 8.37 -17.85 17.39
CA SER A 98 7.14 -18.26 16.68
C SER A 98 6.12 -18.93 17.60
N ILE A 99 6.54 -19.58 18.67
CA ILE A 99 5.62 -20.21 19.64
C ILE A 99 4.89 -19.12 20.44
N ALA A 100 5.62 -18.15 20.96
CA ALA A 100 5.05 -17.00 21.65
C ALA A 100 4.15 -16.17 20.70
N PHE A 101 4.51 -16.07 19.41
CA PHE A 101 3.65 -15.44 18.42
C PHE A 101 2.32 -16.20 18.24
N GLN A 102 2.34 -17.51 18.13
CA GLN A 102 1.12 -18.33 18.03
C GLN A 102 0.21 -18.16 19.26
N GLN A 103 0.79 -18.05 20.46
CA GLN A 103 0.03 -17.78 21.69
C GLN A 103 -0.60 -16.38 21.69
N TRP A 104 0.06 -15.40 21.11
CA TRP A 104 -0.46 -14.03 20.99
C TRP A 104 -1.52 -13.88 19.90
N LEU A 105 -1.43 -14.65 18.81
CA LEU A 105 -2.20 -14.51 17.58
C LEU A 105 -3.73 -14.41 17.81
N PRO A 106 -4.37 -15.09 18.76
CA PRO A 106 -5.80 -14.92 19.03
C PRO A 106 -6.23 -13.50 19.43
N ASN A 107 -5.30 -12.66 19.91
CA ASN A 107 -5.59 -11.28 20.32
C ASN A 107 -5.98 -10.35 19.13
N VAL A 108 -5.72 -10.77 17.88
CA VAL A 108 -6.06 -9.97 16.69
C VAL A 108 -7.52 -10.10 16.30
N LYS A 109 -8.25 -11.04 16.87
CA LYS A 109 -9.66 -11.26 16.54
C LYS A 109 -10.50 -10.00 16.72
N GLY A 110 -11.19 -9.60 15.66
CA GLY A 110 -12.04 -8.40 15.65
C GLY A 110 -11.28 -7.08 15.64
N LYS A 111 -9.98 -7.07 15.31
CA LYS A 111 -9.15 -5.85 15.33
C LYS A 111 -8.48 -5.59 13.98
N PHE A 112 -8.12 -4.34 13.76
CA PHE A 112 -7.18 -3.94 12.71
C PHE A 112 -5.75 -4.13 13.19
N VAL A 113 -4.93 -4.85 12.43
CA VAL A 113 -3.54 -5.15 12.82
C VAL A 113 -2.57 -4.23 12.10
N MET A 114 -1.79 -3.48 12.85
CA MET A 114 -0.76 -2.59 12.36
C MET A 114 0.53 -3.39 12.13
N ILE A 115 0.99 -3.47 10.86
CA ILE A 115 2.11 -4.35 10.46
C ILE A 115 3.36 -3.61 10.00
N SER A 116 3.38 -2.30 10.07
CA SER A 116 4.55 -1.47 9.74
C SER A 116 5.17 -0.86 10.99
N MET A 117 6.47 -0.58 10.94
CA MET A 117 7.09 0.22 12.00
C MET A 117 6.60 1.67 11.92
N SER A 118 6.52 2.34 13.06
CA SER A 118 6.35 3.79 13.10
C SER A 118 7.67 4.44 12.69
N GLN A 119 7.63 5.35 11.72
CA GLN A 119 8.82 6.10 11.31
C GLN A 119 9.16 7.18 12.34
N PRO A 120 10.45 7.40 12.68
CA PRO A 120 10.84 8.45 13.63
C PRO A 120 10.58 9.86 13.09
N THR A 121 10.58 10.02 11.78
CA THR A 121 10.31 11.27 11.09
C THR A 121 9.85 11.04 9.65
N GLY A 122 8.97 11.89 9.14
CA GLY A 122 8.56 11.96 7.73
C GLY A 122 9.40 12.93 6.89
N ARG A 123 10.43 13.55 7.49
CA ARG A 123 11.29 14.47 6.77
C ARG A 123 12.24 13.68 5.85
N PRO A 124 12.25 13.94 4.52
CA PRO A 124 13.14 13.26 3.56
C PRO A 124 14.61 13.54 3.80
N ASP A 125 15.47 12.62 3.39
CA ASP A 125 16.92 12.72 3.61
C ASP A 125 17.53 13.96 2.94
N TYR A 126 17.13 14.29 1.69
CA TYR A 126 17.60 15.49 1.00
C TYR A 126 17.30 16.79 1.78
N ASN A 127 16.16 16.83 2.46
CA ASN A 127 15.77 17.99 3.25
C ASN A 127 16.55 18.06 4.59
N TRP A 128 16.94 16.91 5.15
CA TRP A 128 17.88 16.84 6.25
C TRP A 128 19.27 17.32 5.84
N GLU A 129 19.76 16.93 4.66
CA GLU A 129 21.05 17.34 4.13
C GLU A 129 21.14 18.86 3.93
N GLU A 130 20.08 19.46 3.41
CA GLU A 130 20.05 20.90 3.10
C GLU A 130 19.83 21.78 4.34
N PHE A 131 18.95 21.37 5.25
CA PHE A 131 18.47 22.23 6.34
C PHE A 131 18.75 21.68 7.75
N GLY A 132 19.28 20.48 7.89
CA GLY A 132 19.53 19.84 9.16
C GLY A 132 20.97 20.05 9.64
N LEU A 133 21.16 19.99 10.95
CA LEU A 133 22.52 19.83 11.49
C LEU A 133 23.03 18.43 11.13
N LYS A 134 24.28 18.35 10.65
CA LYS A 134 24.91 17.10 10.23
C LYS A 134 24.82 16.00 11.29
N GLU A 135 25.14 16.33 12.52
CA GLU A 135 25.08 15.37 13.64
C GLU A 135 23.66 14.83 13.91
N SER A 136 22.66 15.74 13.81
CA SER A 136 21.25 15.35 13.97
C SER A 136 20.79 14.43 12.83
N PHE A 137 21.24 14.69 11.61
CA PHE A 137 20.94 13.84 10.46
C PHE A 137 21.57 12.46 10.57
N GLU A 138 22.87 12.40 10.94
CA GLU A 138 23.55 11.11 11.16
C GLU A 138 22.88 10.30 12.30
N LYS A 139 22.53 10.97 13.40
CA LYS A 139 21.78 10.32 14.48
C LYS A 139 20.45 9.76 13.99
N MET A 140 19.67 10.55 13.25
CA MET A 140 18.39 10.11 12.71
C MET A 140 18.54 8.91 11.77
N LYS A 141 19.53 8.89 10.88
CA LYS A 141 19.80 7.74 10.01
C LYS A 141 20.13 6.47 10.80
N LYS A 142 20.96 6.59 11.83
CA LYS A 142 21.32 5.49 12.71
C LYS A 142 20.09 4.95 13.45
N ASP A 143 19.28 5.82 14.03
CA ASP A 143 18.07 5.46 14.76
C ASP A 143 17.05 4.76 13.83
N ARG A 144 16.85 5.29 12.62
CA ARG A 144 15.97 4.68 11.59
C ARG A 144 16.45 3.29 11.17
N THR A 145 17.77 3.13 10.97
CA THR A 145 18.35 1.83 10.63
C THR A 145 18.12 0.81 11.75
N ALA A 146 18.41 1.18 12.99
CA ALA A 146 18.21 0.31 14.14
C ALA A 146 16.73 -0.10 14.32
N GLN A 147 15.81 0.84 14.16
CA GLN A 147 14.36 0.55 14.24
C GLN A 147 13.91 -0.36 13.09
N THR A 148 14.42 -0.14 11.88
CA THR A 148 14.11 -1.00 10.72
C THR A 148 14.59 -2.43 10.95
N GLU A 149 15.79 -2.62 11.48
CA GLU A 149 16.32 -3.94 11.82
C GLU A 149 15.53 -4.60 12.94
N ALA A 150 15.17 -3.86 13.98
CA ALA A 150 14.33 -4.36 15.06
C ALA A 150 12.95 -4.81 14.54
N TRP A 151 12.35 -4.04 13.62
CA TRP A 151 11.07 -4.40 13.00
C TRP A 151 11.19 -5.65 12.12
N ARG A 152 12.25 -5.77 11.33
CA ARG A 152 12.53 -6.99 10.53
C ARG A 152 12.67 -8.23 11.42
N LYS A 153 13.39 -8.09 12.54
CA LYS A 153 13.52 -9.16 13.54
C LYS A 153 12.16 -9.53 14.15
N ARG A 154 11.31 -8.53 14.46
CA ARG A 154 9.95 -8.75 14.95
C ARG A 154 9.14 -9.60 13.98
N ILE A 155 9.18 -9.28 12.68
CA ILE A 155 8.50 -10.07 11.65
C ILE A 155 9.10 -11.48 11.57
N SER A 156 10.42 -11.64 11.52
CA SER A 156 11.06 -12.96 11.41
C SER A 156 10.75 -13.88 12.58
N LYS A 157 10.62 -13.34 13.79
CA LYS A 157 10.23 -14.09 15.00
C LYS A 157 8.82 -14.67 14.94
N THR A 158 7.96 -14.16 14.06
CA THR A 158 6.63 -14.74 13.83
C THR A 158 6.68 -16.12 13.17
N GLY A 159 7.81 -16.47 12.53
CA GLY A 159 7.98 -17.67 11.74
C GLY A 159 7.35 -17.60 10.35
N TYR A 160 6.84 -16.44 9.96
CA TYR A 160 6.16 -16.22 8.67
C TYR A 160 6.90 -15.18 7.81
N ASN A 161 6.83 -15.34 6.50
CA ASN A 161 7.08 -14.24 5.57
C ASN A 161 5.87 -13.29 5.53
N ASN A 162 6.00 -12.15 4.87
CA ASN A 162 4.95 -11.12 4.83
C ASN A 162 3.60 -11.63 4.28
N LYS A 163 3.64 -12.53 3.28
CA LYS A 163 2.42 -13.11 2.69
C LYS A 163 1.75 -14.08 3.65
N GLU A 164 2.52 -14.93 4.27
CA GLU A 164 2.06 -15.91 5.24
C GLU A 164 1.54 -15.22 6.51
N LEU A 165 2.24 -14.17 6.99
CA LEU A 165 1.80 -13.37 8.13
C LEU A 165 0.42 -12.76 7.88
N ALA A 166 0.21 -12.12 6.73
CA ALA A 166 -1.09 -11.54 6.38
C ALA A 166 -2.20 -12.58 6.39
N ARG A 167 -1.93 -13.79 5.89
CA ARG A 167 -2.89 -14.93 5.89
C ARG A 167 -3.13 -15.47 7.29
N ALA A 168 -2.11 -15.54 8.13
CA ALA A 168 -2.24 -15.98 9.51
C ALA A 168 -3.10 -15.00 10.33
N LEU A 169 -2.89 -13.70 10.18
CA LEU A 169 -3.71 -12.66 10.80
C LEU A 169 -5.17 -12.72 10.34
N GLU A 170 -5.40 -12.87 9.02
CA GLU A 170 -6.73 -13.06 8.45
C GLU A 170 -7.42 -14.30 9.03
N LYS A 171 -6.73 -15.45 9.07
CA LYS A 171 -7.24 -16.72 9.62
C LYS A 171 -7.55 -16.62 11.12
N ALA A 172 -6.78 -15.84 11.86
CA ALA A 172 -6.97 -15.61 13.30
C ALA A 172 -8.14 -14.65 13.60
N GLY A 173 -8.81 -14.10 12.56
CA GLY A 173 -10.01 -13.28 12.70
C GLY A 173 -9.75 -11.79 12.83
N ALA A 174 -8.59 -11.30 12.38
CA ALA A 174 -8.40 -9.87 12.16
C ALA A 174 -9.48 -9.35 11.18
N VAL A 175 -9.94 -8.11 11.36
CA VAL A 175 -10.94 -7.49 10.47
C VAL A 175 -10.32 -6.66 9.36
N GLY A 176 -9.03 -6.40 9.43
CA GLY A 176 -8.24 -5.73 8.41
C GLY A 176 -6.79 -5.58 8.83
N ILE A 177 -5.95 -5.22 7.88
CA ILE A 177 -4.54 -4.92 8.08
C ILE A 177 -4.30 -3.45 7.78
N VAL A 178 -3.49 -2.80 8.60
CA VAL A 178 -3.05 -1.42 8.43
C VAL A 178 -1.54 -1.41 8.23
N ALA A 179 -1.12 -0.90 7.07
CA ALA A 179 0.27 -0.71 6.71
C ALA A 179 0.60 0.78 6.57
N SER A 180 1.87 1.10 6.54
CA SER A 180 2.39 2.40 6.13
C SER A 180 3.68 2.18 5.33
N ASN A 181 3.58 2.30 4.02
CA ASN A 181 4.67 2.05 3.07
C ASN A 181 5.25 3.39 2.59
N TRP A 182 5.92 4.10 3.48
CA TRP A 182 6.48 5.41 3.18
C TRP A 182 7.50 5.35 2.04
N SER A 183 7.43 6.33 1.12
CA SER A 183 8.28 6.42 -0.06
C SER A 183 9.59 7.16 0.16
N ALA A 184 9.87 7.60 1.40
CA ALA A 184 10.96 8.50 1.76
C ALA A 184 10.82 9.95 1.21
N GLY A 185 9.65 10.31 0.69
CA GLY A 185 9.26 11.66 0.28
C GLY A 185 8.17 12.24 1.19
N PHE A 186 7.90 13.54 1.10
CA PHE A 186 6.81 14.17 1.84
C PHE A 186 5.45 13.63 1.38
N GLY A 187 4.65 13.16 2.35
CA GLY A 187 3.24 12.80 2.14
C GLY A 187 2.98 11.71 1.09
N VAL A 188 3.98 10.91 0.71
CA VAL A 188 3.86 9.92 -0.35
C VAL A 188 4.02 8.52 0.18
N ASN A 189 3.03 7.68 -0.08
CA ASN A 189 3.05 6.26 0.22
C ASN A 189 3.25 5.42 -1.04
N LYS A 190 3.88 4.25 -0.88
CA LYS A 190 3.99 3.23 -1.93
C LYS A 190 2.81 2.27 -1.84
N ILE A 191 1.98 2.23 -2.87
CA ILE A 191 0.80 1.39 -2.92
C ILE A 191 1.15 0.04 -3.53
N PHE A 192 1.64 -0.87 -2.69
CA PHE A 192 1.95 -2.25 -3.06
C PHE A 192 0.72 -3.15 -3.03
N GLY A 193 0.90 -4.42 -3.44
CA GLY A 193 -0.14 -5.43 -3.41
C GLY A 193 -0.45 -5.92 -1.99
N ALA A 194 -1.73 -6.11 -1.70
CA ALA A 194 -2.18 -6.81 -0.50
C ALA A 194 -1.94 -8.32 -0.60
N ASN A 195 -1.74 -8.95 0.54
CA ASN A 195 -1.60 -10.40 0.67
C ASN A 195 -2.81 -11.08 1.31
N THR A 196 -3.83 -10.31 1.73
CA THR A 196 -5.10 -10.82 2.24
C THR A 196 -6.03 -11.25 1.12
N THR A 197 -7.03 -12.09 1.43
CA THR A 197 -8.04 -12.56 0.47
C THR A 197 -9.47 -12.31 0.89
N LYS A 198 -9.71 -11.99 2.16
CA LYS A 198 -11.06 -11.84 2.72
C LYS A 198 -11.24 -10.54 3.49
N ILE A 199 -10.16 -9.94 3.98
CA ILE A 199 -10.18 -8.72 4.77
C ILE A 199 -9.42 -7.60 4.07
N PRO A 200 -9.83 -6.33 4.25
CA PRO A 200 -9.15 -5.20 3.64
C PRO A 200 -7.74 -5.01 4.19
N THR A 201 -6.83 -4.60 3.33
CA THR A 201 -5.53 -4.08 3.71
C THR A 201 -5.44 -2.64 3.22
N VAL A 202 -5.24 -1.71 4.14
CA VAL A 202 -5.12 -0.28 3.86
C VAL A 202 -3.71 0.21 4.20
N ASP A 203 -3.24 1.16 3.41
CA ASP A 203 -2.00 1.91 3.68
C ASP A 203 -2.38 3.30 4.19
N ILE A 204 -1.81 3.71 5.31
CA ILE A 204 -2.06 5.00 5.94
C ILE A 204 -0.78 5.83 5.89
N ALA A 205 -0.94 7.13 5.61
CA ALA A 205 0.16 8.08 5.60
C ALA A 205 0.97 8.03 6.90
N LEU A 206 2.25 8.28 6.78
CA LEU A 206 3.23 8.11 7.86
C LEU A 206 2.83 8.83 9.15
N GLU A 207 2.34 10.07 9.04
CA GLU A 207 1.98 10.90 10.17
C GLU A 207 0.78 10.34 10.93
N ASP A 208 -0.24 9.89 10.20
CA ASP A 208 -1.47 9.31 10.74
C ASP A 208 -1.24 7.91 11.29
N TYR A 209 -0.44 7.11 10.59
CA TYR A 209 0.01 5.81 11.10
C TYR A 209 0.79 5.96 12.40
N GLY A 210 1.73 6.90 12.45
CA GLY A 210 2.50 7.22 13.65
C GLY A 210 1.64 7.70 14.81
N LEU A 211 0.56 8.44 14.54
CA LEU A 211 -0.42 8.83 15.56
C LEU A 211 -1.11 7.58 16.15
N LEU A 212 -1.66 6.71 15.31
CA LEU A 212 -2.30 5.46 15.76
C LEU A 212 -1.32 4.58 16.55
N TYR A 213 -0.08 4.50 16.08
CA TYR A 213 0.97 3.71 16.71
C TYR A 213 1.27 4.20 18.12
N ARG A 214 1.55 5.49 18.29
CA ARG A 214 1.83 6.10 19.61
C ARG A 214 0.65 6.00 20.56
N LEU A 215 -0.59 6.18 20.08
CA LEU A 215 -1.78 5.98 20.90
C LEU A 215 -1.86 4.53 21.39
N THR A 216 -1.60 3.56 20.53
CA THR A 216 -1.64 2.13 20.88
C THR A 216 -0.53 1.78 21.88
N GLU A 217 0.70 2.29 21.69
CA GLU A 217 1.82 2.08 22.62
C GLU A 217 1.56 2.68 24.01
N SER A 218 0.88 3.82 24.07
CA SER A 218 0.54 4.46 25.35
C SER A 218 -0.62 3.79 26.09
N GLY A 219 -1.13 2.66 25.58
CA GLY A 219 -2.22 1.91 26.20
C GLY A 219 -3.63 2.40 25.83
N ILE A 220 -3.74 3.49 25.06
CA ILE A 220 -4.99 3.90 24.44
C ILE A 220 -5.30 2.87 23.34
N LYS A 221 -6.55 2.46 23.23
CA LYS A 221 -7.01 1.51 22.20
C LYS A 221 -7.74 2.30 21.12
N PRO A 222 -7.03 2.93 20.16
CA PRO A 222 -7.68 3.73 19.14
C PRO A 222 -8.59 2.84 18.29
N LYS A 223 -9.76 3.39 17.91
CA LYS A 223 -10.68 2.75 16.97
C LYS A 223 -10.62 3.47 15.66
N ILE A 224 -10.54 2.70 14.59
CA ILE A 224 -10.66 3.21 13.23
C ILE A 224 -11.91 2.65 12.56
N SER A 225 -12.45 3.46 11.68
CA SER A 225 -13.58 3.14 10.80
C SER A 225 -13.04 3.09 9.37
N VAL A 226 -13.22 1.96 8.70
CA VAL A 226 -12.72 1.74 7.34
C VAL A 226 -13.86 1.32 6.44
N ARG A 227 -14.03 2.05 5.34
CA ARG A 227 -14.79 1.64 4.18
C ARG A 227 -13.86 1.66 2.98
N ALA A 228 -13.63 0.50 2.38
CA ALA A 228 -12.75 0.33 1.24
C ALA A 228 -13.51 -0.47 0.17
N ASP A 229 -13.79 0.16 -0.95
CA ASP A 229 -14.53 -0.49 -2.03
C ASP A 229 -13.54 -0.99 -3.08
N SER A 230 -13.75 -2.21 -3.54
CA SER A 230 -13.01 -2.80 -4.65
C SER A 230 -13.86 -3.85 -5.37
N LYS A 231 -13.50 -4.15 -6.61
CA LYS A 231 -14.16 -5.16 -7.42
C LYS A 231 -13.14 -6.15 -7.95
N GLU A 232 -13.35 -7.41 -7.65
CA GLU A 232 -12.61 -8.51 -8.28
C GLU A 232 -13.18 -8.77 -9.67
N LEU A 233 -12.31 -8.83 -10.69
CA LEU A 233 -12.70 -9.01 -12.09
C LEU A 233 -12.34 -10.38 -12.65
N GLY A 234 -11.90 -11.32 -11.78
CA GLY A 234 -11.42 -12.63 -12.19
C GLY A 234 -10.04 -12.57 -12.85
N ILE A 235 -9.79 -13.52 -13.74
CA ILE A 235 -8.55 -13.54 -14.55
C ILE A 235 -8.79 -12.76 -15.82
N VAL A 236 -7.92 -11.81 -16.10
CA VAL A 236 -8.01 -10.92 -17.27
C VAL A 236 -6.73 -11.00 -18.11
N PRO A 237 -6.81 -10.78 -19.43
CA PRO A 237 -5.62 -10.72 -20.28
C PRO A 237 -4.77 -9.51 -19.94
N THR A 238 -3.46 -9.66 -20.16
CA THR A 238 -2.48 -8.59 -19.99
C THR A 238 -1.70 -8.38 -21.27
N PHE A 239 -1.35 -7.12 -21.53
CA PHE A 239 -0.81 -6.69 -22.81
C PHE A 239 0.48 -5.90 -22.64
N ASN A 240 1.29 -5.89 -23.71
CA ASN A 240 2.27 -4.86 -24.00
C ASN A 240 1.78 -4.06 -25.21
N THR A 241 1.92 -2.74 -25.18
CA THR A 241 1.72 -1.92 -26.37
C THR A 241 3.00 -1.91 -27.18
N ILE A 242 2.92 -2.37 -28.42
CA ILE A 242 4.03 -2.44 -29.39
C ILE A 242 3.77 -1.41 -30.47
N ALA A 243 4.77 -0.58 -30.78
CA ALA A 243 4.76 0.34 -31.89
C ALA A 243 6.01 0.11 -32.75
N GLU A 244 5.85 0.06 -34.06
CA GLU A 244 6.92 -0.33 -35.00
C GLU A 244 7.11 0.69 -36.08
N ILE A 245 8.35 1.11 -36.28
CA ILE A 245 8.80 1.93 -37.44
C ILE A 245 9.76 1.04 -38.20
N LYS A 246 9.44 0.80 -39.49
CA LYS A 246 10.32 0.01 -40.34
C LYS A 246 11.60 0.82 -40.61
N GLY A 247 12.75 0.16 -40.38
CA GLY A 247 14.04 0.71 -40.79
C GLY A 247 14.18 0.78 -42.30
N THR A 248 15.04 1.67 -42.76
CA THR A 248 15.36 1.88 -44.19
C THR A 248 16.61 1.13 -44.63
N GLU A 249 17.40 0.61 -43.68
CA GLU A 249 18.60 -0.18 -43.95
C GLU A 249 18.31 -1.67 -43.83
N LYS A 250 18.97 -2.44 -44.73
CA LYS A 250 18.91 -3.92 -44.74
C LYS A 250 19.96 -4.50 -43.82
#